data_af25e6598f3ec37d16f673c6d0701ca1
#
_entry.id   af25e6598f3ec37d16f673c6d0701ca1
#
_cell.length_a   1.000
_cell.length_b   1.000
_cell.length_c   1.000
_cell.angle_alpha   90.00
_cell.angle_beta   90.00
_cell.angle_gamma   90.00
#
_symmetry.space_group_name_H-M   'P 1'
#
loop_
_entity.id
_entity.type
_entity.pdbx_description
1 polymer ?
#
loop_
_entity_poly.entity_id
_entity_poly.type
_entity_poly.pdbx_seq_one_letter_code
_entity_poly.pdbx_strand_id
1 'polypeptide(L)'
;MNAREIAELITLVDLTFIGLSGIALVVGVILIKRGQREAHRRAMLTATVLAALFLVLYVTKAIFFEAKVYAGPEEWKTAYFLLLFSHIVLAAANGPLALIAIRYALLGRSAAGKVLEGEGIRQGKAGLAFSSHKRWVRWLVPVWLYVVVTGWVIWAVLNVYGIYKDVPKELLGG
;
A
#
# COMPACT_ATOMS: atom_id res chain seq x y z
N MET A 1 25.66 -6.67 -13.88
CA MET A 1 24.90 -6.38 -12.63
C MET A 1 24.91 -7.64 -11.78
N ASN A 2 25.35 -7.54 -10.54
CA ASN A 2 25.29 -8.65 -9.59
C ASN A 2 23.90 -8.70 -8.92
N ALA A 3 23.60 -9.81 -8.19
CA ALA A 3 22.28 -9.99 -7.57
C ALA A 3 21.92 -8.88 -6.56
N ARG A 4 22.92 -8.32 -5.86
CA ARG A 4 22.72 -7.24 -4.89
C ARG A 4 22.35 -5.91 -5.59
N GLU A 5 23.01 -5.59 -6.71
CA GLU A 5 22.69 -4.41 -7.52
C GLU A 5 21.26 -4.48 -8.07
N ILE A 6 20.85 -5.67 -8.52
CA ILE A 6 19.48 -5.91 -8.98
C ILE A 6 18.47 -5.69 -7.84
N ALA A 7 18.74 -6.23 -6.64
CA ALA A 7 17.89 -6.08 -5.47
C ALA A 7 17.76 -4.61 -5.02
N GLU A 8 18.83 -3.83 -5.12
CA GLU A 8 18.79 -2.39 -4.81
C GLU A 8 17.98 -1.61 -5.84
N LEU A 9 18.16 -1.91 -7.13
CA LEU A 9 17.35 -1.31 -8.19
C LEU A 9 15.86 -1.61 -8.01
N ILE A 10 15.50 -2.87 -7.75
CA ILE A 10 14.11 -3.25 -7.45
C ILE A 10 13.59 -2.46 -6.24
N THR A 11 14.40 -2.29 -5.20
CA THR A 11 14.01 -1.52 -4.02
C THR A 11 13.68 -0.06 -4.35
N LEU A 12 14.48 0.60 -5.18
CA LEU A 12 14.23 1.98 -5.61
C LEU A 12 12.96 2.10 -6.46
N VAL A 13 12.71 1.14 -7.35
CA VAL A 13 11.47 1.08 -8.14
C VAL A 13 10.26 0.86 -7.23
N ASP A 14 10.36 -0.04 -6.25
CA ASP A 14 9.32 -0.30 -5.25
C ASP A 14 8.97 0.95 -4.45
N LEU A 15 9.98 1.64 -3.92
CA LEU A 15 9.78 2.89 -3.19
C LEU A 15 9.13 3.97 -4.04
N THR A 16 9.49 4.03 -5.32
CA THR A 16 8.88 4.96 -6.28
C THR A 16 7.40 4.64 -6.46
N PHE A 17 7.04 3.37 -6.68
CA PHE A 17 5.65 2.98 -6.84
C PHE A 17 4.81 3.24 -5.60
N ILE A 18 5.30 2.88 -4.40
CA ILE A 18 4.53 3.12 -3.18
C ILE A 18 4.44 4.62 -2.85
N GLY A 19 5.49 5.40 -3.11
CA GLY A 19 5.47 6.85 -2.96
C GLY A 19 4.45 7.53 -3.89
N LEU A 20 4.47 7.19 -5.17
CA LEU A 20 3.49 7.68 -6.16
C LEU A 20 2.06 7.23 -5.82
N SER A 21 1.91 6.01 -5.31
CA SER A 21 0.63 5.52 -4.80
C SER A 21 0.09 6.39 -3.66
N GLY A 22 0.93 6.75 -2.70
CA GLY A 22 0.57 7.66 -1.60
C GLY A 22 0.17 9.05 -2.10
N ILE A 23 0.91 9.61 -3.07
CA ILE A 23 0.58 10.90 -3.70
C ILE A 23 -0.79 10.82 -4.40
N ALA A 24 -1.01 9.78 -5.22
CA ALA A 24 -2.29 9.57 -5.92
C ALA A 24 -3.46 9.41 -4.94
N LEU A 25 -3.25 8.74 -3.80
CA LEU A 25 -4.23 8.62 -2.71
C LEU A 25 -4.60 10.00 -2.15
N VAL A 26 -3.62 10.82 -1.79
CA VAL A 26 -3.84 12.17 -1.24
C VAL A 26 -4.58 13.05 -2.25
N VAL A 27 -4.12 13.06 -3.51
CA VAL A 27 -4.79 13.78 -4.61
C VAL A 27 -6.23 13.30 -4.75
N GLY A 28 -6.48 12.01 -4.71
CA GLY A 28 -7.83 11.45 -4.77
C GLY A 28 -8.72 11.92 -3.63
N VAL A 29 -8.20 11.98 -2.40
CA VAL A 29 -8.95 12.53 -1.24
C VAL A 29 -9.27 14.01 -1.43
N ILE A 30 -8.35 14.80 -1.97
CA ILE A 30 -8.59 16.22 -2.27
C ILE A 30 -9.66 16.37 -3.36
N LEU A 31 -9.60 15.57 -4.42
CA LEU A 31 -10.56 15.62 -5.53
C LEU A 31 -11.98 15.31 -5.08
N ILE A 32 -12.18 14.30 -4.20
CA ILE A 32 -13.53 14.00 -3.70
C ILE A 32 -14.07 15.10 -2.80
N LYS A 33 -13.22 15.76 -2.00
CA LYS A 33 -13.61 16.92 -1.19
C LYS A 33 -14.03 18.12 -2.06
N ARG A 34 -13.48 18.22 -3.26
CA ARG A 34 -13.84 19.22 -4.28
C ARG A 34 -15.04 18.82 -5.14
N GLY A 35 -15.71 17.68 -4.85
CA GLY A 35 -16.87 17.19 -5.60
C GLY A 35 -16.51 16.51 -6.94
N GLN A 36 -15.24 16.38 -7.29
CA GLN A 36 -14.76 15.82 -8.57
C GLN A 36 -14.74 14.28 -8.51
N ARG A 37 -15.90 13.66 -8.56
CA ARG A 37 -16.08 12.20 -8.35
C ARG A 37 -15.33 11.35 -9.36
N GLU A 38 -15.32 11.71 -10.64
CA GLU A 38 -14.65 10.93 -11.69
C GLU A 38 -13.13 11.06 -11.61
N ALA A 39 -12.62 12.25 -11.33
CA ALA A 39 -11.17 12.46 -11.11
C ALA A 39 -10.70 11.73 -9.85
N HIS A 40 -11.49 11.75 -8.75
CA HIS A 40 -11.22 10.93 -7.57
C HIS A 40 -11.12 9.44 -7.92
N ARG A 41 -12.07 8.91 -8.70
CA ARG A 41 -12.04 7.50 -9.11
C ARG A 41 -10.76 7.14 -9.86
N ARG A 42 -10.35 7.98 -10.82
CA ARG A 42 -9.10 7.77 -11.57
C ARG A 42 -7.89 7.78 -10.65
N ALA A 43 -7.79 8.76 -9.75
CA ALA A 43 -6.71 8.85 -8.78
C ALA A 43 -6.66 7.62 -7.85
N MET A 44 -7.82 7.13 -7.36
CA MET A 44 -7.89 5.93 -6.52
C MET A 44 -7.48 4.66 -7.29
N LEU A 45 -7.89 4.55 -8.56
CA LEU A 45 -7.47 3.43 -9.40
C LEU A 45 -5.95 3.44 -9.63
N THR A 46 -5.38 4.61 -9.95
CA THR A 46 -3.92 4.79 -10.09
C THR A 46 -3.19 4.41 -8.80
N ALA A 47 -3.65 4.89 -7.64
CA ALA A 47 -3.07 4.54 -6.34
C ALA A 47 -3.09 3.03 -6.11
N THR A 48 -4.20 2.37 -6.40
CA THR A 48 -4.37 0.91 -6.22
C THR A 48 -3.47 0.12 -7.16
N VAL A 49 -3.38 0.50 -8.44
CA VAL A 49 -2.51 -0.18 -9.42
C VAL A 49 -1.04 -0.05 -9.03
N LEU A 50 -0.59 1.15 -8.64
CA LEU A 50 0.78 1.38 -8.19
C LEU A 50 1.11 0.57 -6.92
N ALA A 51 0.18 0.48 -5.97
CA ALA A 51 0.35 -0.35 -4.77
C ALA A 51 0.37 -1.85 -5.10
N ALA A 52 -0.40 -2.30 -6.09
CA ALA A 52 -0.37 -3.69 -6.53
C ALA A 52 0.97 -4.03 -7.22
N LEU A 53 1.48 -3.15 -8.07
CA LEU A 53 2.80 -3.30 -8.71
C LEU A 53 3.91 -3.33 -7.66
N PHE A 54 3.88 -2.41 -6.69
CA PHE A 54 4.76 -2.45 -5.52
C PHE A 54 4.72 -3.82 -4.84
N LEU A 55 3.53 -4.33 -4.51
CA LEU A 55 3.38 -5.60 -3.80
C LEU A 55 4.00 -6.77 -4.58
N VAL A 56 3.79 -6.83 -5.89
CA VAL A 56 4.35 -7.88 -6.75
C VAL A 56 5.88 -7.84 -6.73
N LEU A 57 6.48 -6.67 -6.92
CA LEU A 57 7.93 -6.51 -6.90
C LEU A 57 8.51 -6.80 -5.52
N TYR A 58 7.86 -6.30 -4.45
CA TYR A 58 8.28 -6.55 -3.07
C TYR A 58 8.30 -8.06 -2.74
N VAL A 59 7.23 -8.79 -3.08
CA VAL A 59 7.14 -10.24 -2.86
C VAL A 59 8.19 -10.98 -3.69
N THR A 60 8.37 -10.60 -4.95
CA THR A 60 9.41 -11.16 -5.81
C THR A 60 10.79 -10.97 -5.19
N LYS A 61 11.08 -9.74 -4.75
CA LYS A 61 12.35 -9.45 -4.07
C LYS A 61 12.52 -10.26 -2.77
N ALA A 62 11.47 -10.38 -1.96
CA ALA A 62 11.52 -11.11 -0.71
C ALA A 62 11.78 -12.62 -0.89
N ILE A 63 11.37 -13.19 -2.02
CA ILE A 63 11.57 -14.63 -2.33
C ILE A 63 12.95 -14.88 -2.94
N PHE A 64 13.42 -14.02 -3.84
CA PHE A 64 14.57 -14.32 -4.68
C PHE A 64 15.87 -13.60 -4.29
N PHE A 65 15.81 -12.64 -3.37
CA PHE A 65 16.96 -11.82 -3.01
C PHE A 65 17.18 -11.77 -1.50
N GLU A 66 18.44 -11.60 -1.10
CA GLU A 66 18.82 -11.42 0.29
C GLU A 66 18.24 -10.13 0.88
N ALA A 67 17.72 -10.21 2.11
CA ALA A 67 17.22 -9.07 2.84
C ALA A 67 18.33 -8.40 3.67
N LYS A 68 18.31 -7.06 3.70
CA LYS A 68 19.12 -6.30 4.68
C LYS A 68 18.50 -6.47 6.07
N VAL A 69 19.36 -6.71 7.06
CA VAL A 69 18.98 -6.74 8.47
C VAL A 69 19.59 -5.56 9.22
N TYR A 70 18.93 -5.11 10.27
CA TYR A 70 19.40 -4.00 11.07
C TYR A 70 20.66 -4.39 11.85
N ALA A 71 21.73 -3.60 11.71
CA ALA A 71 23.01 -3.73 12.41
C ALA A 71 23.47 -2.39 13.02
N GLY A 72 22.54 -1.48 13.27
CA GLY A 72 22.81 -0.18 13.89
C GLY A 72 22.97 -0.25 15.42
N PRO A 73 23.06 0.92 16.10
CA PRO A 73 23.23 1.00 17.54
C PRO A 73 22.14 0.26 18.33
N GLU A 74 22.51 -0.45 19.39
CA GLU A 74 21.60 -1.24 20.23
C GLU A 74 20.49 -0.39 20.86
N GLU A 75 20.77 0.86 21.22
CA GLU A 75 19.81 1.81 21.79
C GLU A 75 18.60 2.10 20.86
N TRP A 76 18.78 2.06 19.53
CA TRP A 76 17.74 2.27 18.52
C TRP A 76 17.05 0.99 18.08
N LYS A 77 17.60 -0.16 18.43
CA LYS A 77 17.15 -1.49 17.98
C LYS A 77 15.67 -1.74 18.32
N THR A 78 15.28 -1.48 19.56
CA THR A 78 13.89 -1.68 20.01
C THR A 78 12.92 -0.77 19.26
N ALA A 79 13.27 0.51 19.08
CA ALA A 79 12.44 1.45 18.34
C ALA A 79 12.29 1.04 16.87
N TYR A 80 13.37 0.59 16.24
CA TYR A 80 13.34 0.09 14.87
C TYR A 80 12.43 -1.14 14.74
N PHE A 81 12.53 -2.14 15.62
CA PHE A 81 11.69 -3.33 15.55
C PHE A 81 10.22 -3.05 15.85
N LEU A 82 9.89 -2.12 16.74
CA LEU A 82 8.52 -1.68 16.95
C LEU A 82 7.95 -0.99 15.69
N LEU A 83 8.73 -0.13 15.04
CA LEU A 83 8.36 0.49 13.78
C LEU A 83 8.14 -0.56 12.68
N LEU A 84 9.09 -1.48 12.52
CA LEU A 84 9.01 -2.55 11.53
C LEU A 84 7.80 -3.46 11.78
N PHE A 85 7.55 -3.87 13.02
CA PHE A 85 6.41 -4.70 13.39
C PHE A 85 5.09 -4.01 13.08
N SER A 86 4.92 -2.76 13.52
CA SER A 86 3.70 -1.99 13.25
C SER A 86 3.49 -1.78 11.73
N HIS A 87 4.57 -1.51 10.99
CA HIS A 87 4.53 -1.40 9.53
C HIS A 87 4.03 -2.71 8.89
N ILE A 88 4.58 -3.86 9.25
CA ILE A 88 4.18 -5.16 8.67
C ILE A 88 2.71 -5.46 8.96
N VAL A 89 2.26 -5.28 10.20
CA VAL A 89 0.86 -5.53 10.59
C VAL A 89 -0.10 -4.64 9.81
N LEU A 90 0.20 -3.34 9.70
CA LEU A 90 -0.65 -2.39 9.00
C LEU A 90 -0.57 -2.55 7.48
N ALA A 91 0.59 -2.93 6.92
CA ALA A 91 0.71 -3.26 5.51
C ALA A 91 -0.13 -4.51 5.15
N ALA A 92 -0.12 -5.54 6.00
CA ALA A 92 -0.97 -6.71 5.82
C ALA A 92 -2.48 -6.37 5.89
N ALA A 93 -2.86 -5.46 6.79
CA ALA A 93 -4.25 -4.99 6.90
C ALA A 93 -4.69 -4.11 5.74
N ASN A 94 -3.76 -3.41 5.09
CA ASN A 94 -4.06 -2.44 4.03
C ASN A 94 -4.74 -3.09 2.81
N GLY A 95 -4.29 -4.27 2.39
CA GLY A 95 -4.88 -5.02 1.27
C GLY A 95 -6.37 -5.36 1.47
N PRO A 96 -6.75 -6.07 2.54
CA PRO A 96 -8.16 -6.33 2.85
C PRO A 96 -9.02 -5.07 2.98
N LEU A 97 -8.51 -4.02 3.64
CA LEU A 97 -9.22 -2.75 3.77
C LEU A 97 -9.46 -2.09 2.40
N ALA A 98 -8.47 -2.11 1.51
CA ALA A 98 -8.59 -1.58 0.15
C ALA A 98 -9.64 -2.36 -0.65
N LEU A 99 -9.63 -3.69 -0.60
CA LEU A 99 -10.61 -4.54 -1.29
C LEU A 99 -12.03 -4.26 -0.80
N ILE A 100 -12.25 -4.12 0.50
CA ILE A 100 -13.56 -3.78 1.07
C ILE A 100 -14.02 -2.41 0.59
N ALA A 101 -13.14 -1.40 0.62
CA ALA A 101 -13.45 -0.06 0.17
C ALA A 101 -13.81 -0.03 -1.32
N ILE A 102 -13.05 -0.72 -2.17
CA ILE A 102 -13.30 -0.85 -3.61
C ILE A 102 -14.65 -1.54 -3.86
N ARG A 103 -14.93 -2.65 -3.16
CA ARG A 103 -16.21 -3.37 -3.27
C ARG A 103 -17.40 -2.44 -3.03
N TYR A 104 -17.38 -1.66 -1.94
CA TYR A 104 -18.48 -0.74 -1.65
C TYR A 104 -18.57 0.42 -2.65
N ALA A 105 -17.45 0.90 -3.18
CA ALA A 105 -17.46 1.91 -4.26
C ALA A 105 -18.12 1.37 -5.53
N LEU A 106 -17.79 0.13 -5.93
CA LEU A 106 -18.38 -0.52 -7.10
C LEU A 106 -19.86 -0.81 -6.93
N LEU A 107 -20.29 -1.32 -5.75
CA LEU A 107 -21.70 -1.56 -5.44
C LEU A 107 -22.51 -0.27 -5.47
N GLY A 108 -21.98 0.82 -4.89
CA GLY A 108 -22.64 2.12 -4.91
C GLY A 108 -22.82 2.66 -6.34
N ARG A 109 -21.79 2.49 -7.17
CA ARG A 109 -21.82 2.91 -8.58
C ARG A 109 -22.81 2.10 -9.40
N SER A 110 -22.80 0.76 -9.28
CA SER A 110 -23.75 -0.10 -9.97
C SER A 110 -25.19 0.20 -9.59
N ALA A 111 -25.46 0.42 -8.29
CA ALA A 111 -26.79 0.80 -7.83
C ALA A 111 -27.22 2.17 -8.34
N ALA A 112 -26.30 3.16 -8.39
CA ALA A 112 -26.59 4.49 -8.92
C ALA A 112 -26.89 4.48 -10.44
N GLY A 113 -26.17 3.66 -11.23
CA GLY A 113 -26.45 3.47 -12.66
C GLY A 113 -27.89 2.99 -12.92
N LYS A 114 -28.33 2.00 -12.16
CA LYS A 114 -29.68 1.43 -12.29
C LYS A 114 -30.80 2.36 -11.84
N VAL A 115 -30.53 3.33 -10.97
CA VAL A 115 -31.48 4.38 -10.63
C VAL A 115 -31.79 5.28 -11.84
N LEU A 116 -30.76 5.57 -12.66
CA LEU A 116 -30.91 6.35 -13.90
C LEU A 116 -31.73 5.62 -14.97
N GLU A 117 -31.82 4.27 -14.88
CA GLU A 117 -32.61 3.42 -15.75
C GLU A 117 -34.09 3.26 -15.27
N GLY A 118 -34.53 4.01 -14.25
CA GLY A 118 -35.93 4.07 -13.82
C GLY A 118 -36.33 3.15 -12.65
N GLU A 119 -35.38 2.43 -12.05
CA GLU A 119 -35.63 1.58 -10.87
C GLU A 119 -35.50 2.36 -9.56
N GLY A 120 -36.50 3.10 -9.14
CA GLY A 120 -36.50 3.99 -7.96
C GLY A 120 -36.18 3.36 -6.61
N ILE A 121 -36.36 2.05 -6.45
CA ILE A 121 -36.11 1.31 -5.19
C ILE A 121 -34.61 1.21 -4.84
N ARG A 122 -33.71 1.52 -5.78
CA ARG A 122 -32.26 1.35 -5.60
C ARG A 122 -31.50 2.57 -5.11
N GLN A 123 -32.17 3.72 -5.00
CA GLN A 123 -31.55 4.95 -4.48
C GLN A 123 -31.05 4.77 -3.04
N GLY A 124 -31.81 4.08 -2.20
CA GLY A 124 -31.43 3.73 -0.85
C GLY A 124 -30.18 2.79 -0.78
N LYS A 125 -30.11 1.81 -1.69
CA LYS A 125 -28.97 0.87 -1.76
C LYS A 125 -27.67 1.57 -2.19
N ALA A 126 -27.74 2.51 -3.14
CA ALA A 126 -26.58 3.31 -3.53
C ALA A 126 -26.07 4.18 -2.36
N GLY A 127 -26.97 4.84 -1.65
CA GLY A 127 -26.65 5.64 -0.47
C GLY A 127 -25.99 4.82 0.64
N LEU A 128 -26.52 3.63 0.95
CA LEU A 128 -25.94 2.72 1.94
C LEU A 128 -24.54 2.22 1.53
N ALA A 129 -24.33 1.88 0.25
CA ALA A 129 -23.02 1.44 -0.23
C ALA A 129 -21.98 2.56 -0.15
N PHE A 130 -22.32 3.79 -0.54
CA PHE A 130 -21.40 4.92 -0.41
C PHE A 130 -21.15 5.34 1.04
N SER A 131 -22.12 5.21 1.95
CA SER A 131 -21.89 5.44 3.39
C SER A 131 -20.93 4.40 3.97
N SER A 132 -21.07 3.13 3.59
CA SER A 132 -20.16 2.06 3.95
C SER A 132 -18.75 2.29 3.38
N HIS A 133 -18.65 2.69 2.10
CA HIS A 133 -17.37 3.10 1.50
C HIS A 133 -16.69 4.20 2.33
N LYS A 134 -17.39 5.30 2.65
CA LYS A 134 -16.87 6.39 3.49
C LYS A 134 -16.40 5.91 4.87
N ARG A 135 -17.11 4.96 5.48
CA ARG A 135 -16.74 4.38 6.78
C ARG A 135 -15.39 3.64 6.69
N TRP A 136 -15.21 2.81 5.67
CA TRP A 136 -13.98 2.00 5.51
C TRP A 136 -12.78 2.85 5.09
N VAL A 137 -12.95 3.82 4.19
CA VAL A 137 -11.82 4.69 3.78
C VAL A 137 -11.32 5.60 4.90
N ARG A 138 -12.13 5.86 5.93
CA ARG A 138 -11.69 6.61 7.13
C ARG A 138 -10.54 5.90 7.86
N TRP A 139 -10.52 4.57 7.83
CA TRP A 139 -9.43 3.76 8.36
C TRP A 139 -8.35 3.47 7.33
N LEU A 140 -8.76 3.18 6.10
CA LEU A 140 -7.84 2.85 5.02
C LEU A 140 -6.84 3.97 4.72
N VAL A 141 -7.31 5.22 4.60
CA VAL A 141 -6.44 6.35 4.22
C VAL A 141 -5.29 6.57 5.20
N PRO A 142 -5.51 6.70 6.53
CA PRO A 142 -4.40 6.86 7.47
C PRO A 142 -3.49 5.62 7.54
N VAL A 143 -4.04 4.41 7.45
CA VAL A 143 -3.24 3.17 7.41
C VAL A 143 -2.34 3.16 6.17
N TRP A 144 -2.87 3.49 5.00
CA TRP A 144 -2.10 3.52 3.76
C TRP A 144 -0.96 4.55 3.83
N LEU A 145 -1.25 5.78 4.28
CA LEU A 145 -0.23 6.82 4.43
C LEU A 145 0.84 6.43 5.46
N TYR A 146 0.44 5.82 6.57
CA TYR A 146 1.38 5.30 7.56
C TYR A 146 2.33 4.28 6.93
N VAL A 147 1.81 3.32 6.19
CA VAL A 147 2.63 2.29 5.50
C VAL A 147 3.58 2.93 4.49
N VAL A 148 3.11 3.91 3.69
CA VAL A 148 3.97 4.64 2.76
C VAL A 148 5.12 5.33 3.48
N VAL A 149 4.82 6.12 4.52
CA VAL A 149 5.84 6.90 5.25
C VAL A 149 6.82 5.99 5.97
N THR A 150 6.31 4.99 6.72
CA THR A 150 7.16 4.09 7.49
C THR A 150 7.99 3.17 6.59
N GLY A 151 7.50 2.80 5.41
CA GLY A 151 8.29 2.07 4.41
C GLY A 151 9.53 2.85 3.97
N TRP A 152 9.40 4.15 3.70
CA TRP A 152 10.53 5.03 3.40
C TRP A 152 11.49 5.18 4.58
N VAL A 153 10.98 5.30 5.81
CA VAL A 153 11.80 5.38 7.02
C VAL A 153 12.59 4.09 7.22
N ILE A 154 11.95 2.93 7.12
CA ILE A 154 12.61 1.62 7.24
C ILE A 154 13.70 1.47 6.18
N TRP A 155 13.42 1.84 4.93
CA TRP A 155 14.43 1.83 3.87
C TRP A 155 15.61 2.73 4.20
N ALA A 156 15.37 3.97 4.64
CA ALA A 156 16.43 4.92 4.99
C ALA A 156 17.32 4.38 6.13
N VAL A 157 16.69 3.82 7.18
CA VAL A 157 17.41 3.20 8.29
C VAL A 157 18.24 2.01 7.82
N LEU A 158 17.70 1.14 6.97
CA LEU A 158 18.43 -0.01 6.42
C LEU A 158 19.49 0.39 5.39
N ASN A 159 19.35 1.57 4.76
CA ASN A 159 20.39 2.08 3.88
C ASN A 159 21.62 2.58 4.64
N VAL A 160 21.42 3.10 5.86
CA VAL A 160 22.50 3.62 6.72
C VAL A 160 23.09 2.50 7.60
N TYR A 161 22.24 1.67 8.22
CA TYR A 161 22.62 0.70 9.26
C TYR A 161 22.38 -0.76 8.86
N GLY A 162 21.89 -1.02 7.64
CA GLY A 162 21.59 -2.39 7.21
C GLY A 162 22.80 -3.12 6.65
N ILE A 163 22.92 -4.39 7.00
CA ILE A 163 23.89 -5.34 6.40
C ILE A 163 23.12 -6.46 5.71
N TYR A 164 23.66 -7.01 4.64
CA TYR A 164 23.13 -8.23 4.04
C TYR A 164 23.47 -9.41 4.95
N LYS A 165 22.46 -10.21 5.26
CA LYS A 165 22.68 -11.46 6.00
C LYS A 165 23.18 -12.49 5.00
N ASP A 166 24.42 -12.89 5.09
CA ASP A 166 24.95 -14.00 4.31
C ASP A 166 24.18 -15.25 4.73
N VAL A 167 23.39 -15.80 3.84
CA VAL A 167 22.75 -17.10 4.05
C VAL A 167 23.90 -18.12 4.04
N PRO A 168 24.12 -18.91 5.12
CA PRO A 168 25.13 -19.94 5.11
C PRO A 168 24.90 -20.85 3.90
N LYS A 169 25.95 -21.05 3.08
CA LYS A 169 25.89 -21.88 1.85
C LYS A 169 25.42 -23.32 2.13
N GLU A 170 25.47 -23.77 3.38
CA GLU A 170 25.00 -25.07 3.89
C GLU A 170 23.47 -25.25 3.77
N LEU A 171 22.66 -24.16 3.69
CA LEU A 171 21.21 -24.21 3.51
C LEU A 171 20.79 -24.17 2.04
N LEU A 172 21.73 -23.93 1.11
CA LEU A 172 21.44 -23.84 -0.31
C LEU A 172 21.59 -25.16 -1.07
N GLY A 173 21.62 -26.30 -0.34
CA GLY A 173 21.57 -27.64 -0.89
C GLY A 173 22.68 -27.90 -1.90
N GLY A 174 23.66 -28.72 -1.49
CA GLY A 174 24.58 -29.32 -2.45
C GLY A 174 23.85 -30.28 -3.38
#